data_c66f0de8a598b593c86f637becd04def
#
_entry.id   c66f0de8a598b593c86f637becd04def
#
_cell.length_a   1.000
_cell.length_b   1.000
_cell.length_c   1.000
_cell.angle_alpha   90.00
_cell.angle_beta   90.00
_cell.angle_gamma   90.00
#
_symmetry.space_group_name_H-M   'P 1'
#
loop_
_entity.id
_entity.type
_entity.pdbx_description
1 polymer ?
#
loop_
_entity_poly.entity_id
_entity_poly.type
_entity_poly.pdbx_seq_one_letter_code
_entity_poly.pdbx_strand_id
1 'polypeptide(L)'
;DAETWRSIVRKGPLFPLNSLMYHGIVSAENAYYGLEKVQTDSDFADQVWSYFATGTQLQELYITPSMLNKAKWDILAQAAKWSRANADILVDTHWVGGDPTALEVYGWASWSKEKAILGIRNPSDKPQQYYLDLTKAFELPHGATSNFTLRSIYGSNSTFPDKYQAPIVVTLQPLQMLVFEATPAK
;
A
#
# COMPACT_ATOMS: atom_id res chain seq x y z
N ASP A 1 -0.66 -7.96 6.97
CA ASP A 1 0.55 -7.10 7.11
C ASP A 1 1.29 -7.32 8.44
N ALA A 2 0.59 -7.39 9.59
CA ALA A 2 1.22 -7.61 10.88
C ALA A 2 2.04 -8.91 10.95
N GLU A 3 1.49 -10.01 10.44
CA GLU A 3 2.19 -11.28 10.39
C GLU A 3 3.37 -11.25 9.40
N THR A 4 3.22 -10.59 8.27
CA THR A 4 4.31 -10.38 7.29
C THR A 4 5.46 -9.62 7.91
N TRP A 5 5.18 -8.54 8.65
CA TRP A 5 6.19 -7.80 9.39
C TRP A 5 6.93 -8.70 10.38
N ARG A 6 6.19 -9.35 11.27
CA ARG A 6 6.74 -10.17 12.35
C ARG A 6 7.56 -11.35 11.85
N SER A 7 7.05 -12.04 10.84
CA SER A 7 7.59 -13.34 10.41
C SER A 7 8.60 -13.23 9.29
N ILE A 8 8.57 -12.15 8.50
CA ILE A 8 9.38 -12.01 7.29
C ILE A 8 10.22 -10.73 7.33
N VAL A 9 9.60 -9.55 7.22
CA VAL A 9 10.31 -8.28 7.03
C VAL A 9 11.34 -8.05 8.13
N ARG A 10 10.93 -8.16 9.39
CA ARG A 10 11.78 -7.94 10.57
C ARG A 10 12.95 -8.92 10.68
N LYS A 11 12.86 -10.07 10.04
CA LYS A 11 13.89 -11.14 10.13
C LYS A 11 14.90 -11.12 9.00
N GLY A 12 14.83 -10.16 8.08
CA GLY A 12 15.67 -10.10 6.91
C GLY A 12 15.31 -11.20 5.89
N PRO A 13 14.39 -10.91 4.96
CA PRO A 13 13.92 -11.91 4.02
C PRO A 13 15.04 -12.38 3.09
N LEU A 14 15.08 -13.69 2.82
CA LEU A 14 16.02 -14.29 1.87
C LEU A 14 15.60 -14.11 0.42
N PHE A 15 14.34 -13.78 0.19
CA PHE A 15 13.75 -13.60 -1.14
C PHE A 15 13.14 -12.20 -1.26
N PRO A 16 13.05 -11.65 -2.48
CA PRO A 16 12.35 -10.40 -2.73
C PRO A 16 10.92 -10.42 -2.18
N LEU A 17 10.47 -9.32 -1.59
CA LEU A 17 9.13 -9.26 -0.98
C LEU A 17 8.00 -9.42 -1.99
N ASN A 18 8.21 -9.11 -3.26
CA ASN A 18 7.24 -9.36 -4.33
C ASN A 18 6.95 -10.85 -4.56
N SER A 19 7.85 -11.75 -4.14
CA SER A 19 7.65 -13.20 -4.26
C SER A 19 6.79 -13.79 -3.14
N LEU A 20 6.38 -12.98 -2.16
CA LEU A 20 5.46 -13.41 -1.12
C LEU A 20 4.07 -13.68 -1.70
N MET A 21 3.44 -14.74 -1.22
CA MET A 21 2.02 -14.94 -1.37
C MET A 21 1.30 -14.18 -0.25
N TYR A 22 0.47 -13.22 -0.63
CA TYR A 22 -0.40 -12.53 0.31
C TYR A 22 -1.77 -13.20 0.29
N HIS A 23 -2.23 -13.64 1.47
CA HIS A 23 -3.64 -13.97 1.68
C HIS A 23 -4.43 -12.68 1.58
N GLY A 24 -4.99 -12.47 0.42
CA GLY A 24 -5.43 -11.16 -0.02
C GLY A 24 -6.78 -10.74 0.48
N ILE A 25 -7.50 -10.09 -0.40
CA ILE A 25 -8.77 -9.46 -0.11
C ILE A 25 -9.75 -10.52 0.38
N VAL A 26 -10.21 -10.35 1.63
CA VAL A 26 -11.17 -11.28 2.23
C VAL A 26 -12.54 -10.63 2.28
N SER A 27 -13.45 -11.08 1.42
CA SER A 27 -14.87 -10.71 1.41
C SER A 27 -15.68 -11.98 1.14
N ALA A 28 -15.63 -12.90 2.10
CA ALA A 28 -16.15 -14.24 1.98
C ALA A 28 -17.01 -14.61 3.18
N GLU A 29 -18.03 -15.42 2.93
CA GLU A 29 -18.81 -16.07 3.98
C GLU A 29 -17.94 -17.15 4.62
N ASN A 30 -17.65 -16.98 5.90
CA ASN A 30 -16.97 -17.99 6.67
C ASN A 30 -17.44 -17.95 8.14
N ALA A 31 -18.39 -18.80 8.46
CA ALA A 31 -18.98 -18.92 9.78
C ALA A 31 -17.93 -19.25 10.86
N TYR A 32 -16.86 -19.96 10.51
CA TYR A 32 -15.81 -20.36 11.45
C TYR A 32 -15.00 -19.15 11.95
N TYR A 33 -14.80 -18.13 11.10
CA TYR A 33 -14.06 -16.93 11.45
C TYR A 33 -14.94 -15.73 11.76
N GLY A 34 -16.25 -15.88 11.78
CA GLY A 34 -17.20 -14.78 12.02
C GLY A 34 -17.16 -13.68 10.95
N LEU A 35 -16.74 -14.01 9.74
CA LEU A 35 -16.60 -13.09 8.62
C LEU A 35 -17.93 -12.80 7.89
N GLU A 36 -19.04 -12.84 8.61
CA GLU A 36 -20.38 -12.57 8.05
C GLU A 36 -20.68 -11.08 7.88
N LYS A 37 -19.80 -10.19 8.36
CA LYS A 37 -20.03 -8.75 8.25
C LYS A 37 -19.72 -8.28 6.85
N VAL A 38 -20.74 -7.77 6.18
CA VAL A 38 -20.58 -7.03 4.92
C VAL A 38 -19.74 -5.78 5.20
N GLN A 39 -18.56 -5.72 4.65
CA GLN A 39 -17.71 -4.53 4.69
C GLN A 39 -18.39 -3.36 3.96
N THR A 40 -18.20 -2.14 4.45
CA THR A 40 -18.56 -0.94 3.67
C THR A 40 -17.75 -0.90 2.37
N ASP A 41 -18.22 -0.14 1.38
CA ASP A 41 -17.46 0.02 0.13
C ASP A 41 -16.10 0.71 0.38
N SER A 42 -16.03 1.60 1.37
CA SER A 42 -14.77 2.26 1.79
C SER A 42 -13.79 1.28 2.42
N ASP A 43 -14.24 0.46 3.38
CA ASP A 43 -13.36 -0.53 4.03
C ASP A 43 -12.84 -1.56 3.01
N PHE A 44 -13.70 -1.96 2.08
CA PHE A 44 -13.33 -2.85 0.98
C PHE A 44 -12.30 -2.18 0.06
N ALA A 45 -12.49 -0.90 -0.28
CA ALA A 45 -11.54 -0.15 -1.11
C ALA A 45 -10.17 -0.03 -0.44
N ASP A 46 -10.12 0.31 0.85
CA ASP A 46 -8.87 0.39 1.61
C ASP A 46 -8.13 -0.96 1.61
N GLN A 47 -8.86 -2.05 1.78
CA GLN A 47 -8.29 -3.40 1.74
C GLN A 47 -7.75 -3.74 0.34
N VAL A 48 -8.51 -3.44 -0.71
CA VAL A 48 -8.14 -3.69 -2.11
C VAL A 48 -6.88 -2.91 -2.50
N TRP A 49 -6.85 -1.61 -2.22
CA TRP A 49 -5.72 -0.77 -2.57
C TRP A 49 -4.48 -1.08 -1.74
N SER A 50 -4.65 -1.38 -0.44
CA SER A 50 -3.56 -1.88 0.40
C SER A 50 -2.94 -3.15 -0.19
N TYR A 51 -3.78 -4.10 -0.61
CA TYR A 51 -3.34 -5.37 -1.20
C TYR A 51 -2.56 -5.18 -2.49
N PHE A 52 -3.11 -4.46 -3.46
CA PHE A 52 -2.45 -4.28 -4.76
C PHE A 52 -1.21 -3.39 -4.71
N ALA A 53 -1.11 -2.50 -3.71
CA ALA A 53 0.09 -1.68 -3.50
C ALA A 53 1.28 -2.46 -2.92
N THR A 54 1.07 -3.68 -2.42
CA THR A 54 2.17 -4.53 -1.92
C THR A 54 3.11 -4.99 -3.02
N GLY A 55 2.68 -5.00 -4.27
CA GLY A 55 3.47 -5.50 -5.40
C GLY A 55 3.67 -7.01 -5.43
N THR A 56 2.96 -7.78 -4.59
CA THR A 56 3.09 -9.24 -4.61
C THR A 56 2.63 -9.83 -5.95
N GLN A 57 3.40 -10.78 -6.46
CA GLN A 57 3.10 -11.40 -7.76
C GLN A 57 2.08 -12.52 -7.65
N LEU A 58 2.12 -13.30 -6.58
CA LEU A 58 1.12 -14.35 -6.34
C LEU A 58 -0.05 -13.75 -5.54
N GLN A 59 -1.13 -13.50 -6.25
CA GLN A 59 -2.33 -12.84 -5.71
C GLN A 59 -3.42 -13.89 -5.47
N GLU A 60 -3.85 -14.01 -4.21
CA GLU A 60 -4.99 -14.81 -3.79
C GLU A 60 -6.15 -13.91 -3.35
N LEU A 61 -7.34 -14.23 -3.81
CA LEU A 61 -8.57 -13.52 -3.44
C LEU A 61 -9.55 -14.49 -2.80
N TYR A 62 -9.98 -14.16 -1.60
CA TYR A 62 -11.00 -14.92 -0.86
C TYR A 62 -12.34 -14.19 -0.96
N ILE A 63 -13.05 -14.43 -2.03
CA ILE A 63 -14.27 -13.69 -2.38
C ILE A 63 -15.44 -14.63 -2.56
N THR A 64 -16.54 -14.37 -1.84
CA THR A 64 -17.86 -14.90 -2.15
C THR A 64 -18.58 -13.89 -3.04
N PRO A 65 -18.84 -14.20 -4.33
CA PRO A 65 -19.34 -13.21 -5.29
C PRO A 65 -20.64 -12.51 -4.88
N SER A 66 -21.52 -13.20 -4.16
CA SER A 66 -22.79 -12.63 -3.67
C SER A 66 -22.62 -11.52 -2.63
N MET A 67 -21.45 -11.41 -2.00
CA MET A 67 -21.14 -10.36 -1.02
C MET A 67 -20.63 -9.07 -1.67
N LEU A 68 -20.33 -9.10 -2.97
CA LEU A 68 -19.82 -7.94 -3.70
C LEU A 68 -20.95 -7.29 -4.51
N ASN A 69 -21.24 -6.04 -4.19
CA ASN A 69 -22.07 -5.18 -5.04
C ASN A 69 -21.26 -4.67 -6.26
N LYS A 70 -21.94 -3.97 -7.18
CA LYS A 70 -21.29 -3.42 -8.38
C LYS A 70 -20.12 -2.48 -8.04
N ALA A 71 -20.26 -1.64 -6.99
CA ALA A 71 -19.22 -0.69 -6.61
C ALA A 71 -17.93 -1.42 -6.17
N LYS A 72 -18.06 -2.50 -5.38
CA LYS A 72 -16.92 -3.33 -4.97
C LYS A 72 -16.24 -4.02 -6.14
N TRP A 73 -17.01 -4.53 -7.10
CA TRP A 73 -16.43 -5.09 -8.33
C TRP A 73 -15.68 -4.05 -9.16
N ASP A 74 -16.21 -2.82 -9.26
CA ASP A 74 -15.54 -1.72 -9.97
C ASP A 74 -14.24 -1.32 -9.26
N ILE A 75 -14.23 -1.23 -7.92
CA ILE A 75 -13.04 -0.95 -7.11
C ILE A 75 -11.95 -2.01 -7.35
N LEU A 76 -12.33 -3.29 -7.26
CA LEU A 76 -11.42 -4.41 -7.49
C LEU A 76 -10.82 -4.37 -8.90
N ALA A 77 -11.66 -4.14 -9.90
CA ALA A 77 -11.24 -4.06 -11.29
C ALA A 77 -10.29 -2.87 -11.55
N GLN A 78 -10.56 -1.72 -10.92
CA GLN A 78 -9.70 -0.53 -11.04
C GLN A 78 -8.31 -0.78 -10.46
N ALA A 79 -8.23 -1.27 -9.23
CA ALA A 79 -6.97 -1.53 -8.57
C ALA A 79 -6.16 -2.65 -9.26
N ALA A 80 -6.82 -3.72 -9.70
CA ALA A 80 -6.17 -4.80 -10.44
C ALA A 80 -5.61 -4.32 -11.79
N LYS A 81 -6.34 -3.48 -12.53
CA LYS A 81 -5.84 -2.88 -13.77
C LYS A 81 -4.64 -1.96 -13.51
N TRP A 82 -4.72 -1.13 -12.46
CA TRP A 82 -3.62 -0.26 -12.06
C TRP A 82 -2.38 -1.06 -11.67
N SER A 83 -2.52 -2.09 -10.84
CA SER A 83 -1.41 -2.96 -10.44
C SER A 83 -0.76 -3.64 -11.64
N ARG A 84 -1.56 -4.16 -12.57
CA ARG A 84 -1.04 -4.78 -13.80
C ARG A 84 -0.32 -3.80 -14.70
N ALA A 85 -0.81 -2.56 -14.82
CA ALA A 85 -0.17 -1.50 -15.61
C ALA A 85 1.14 -0.98 -14.99
N ASN A 86 1.40 -1.29 -13.72
CA ASN A 86 2.59 -0.89 -12.98
C ASN A 86 3.43 -2.10 -12.50
N ALA A 87 3.22 -3.28 -13.08
CA ALA A 87 3.85 -4.52 -12.62
C ALA A 87 5.38 -4.47 -12.68
N ASP A 88 5.94 -3.81 -13.68
CA ASP A 88 7.37 -3.60 -13.89
C ASP A 88 8.02 -2.71 -12.80
N ILE A 89 7.24 -1.87 -12.15
CA ILE A 89 7.69 -1.02 -11.03
C ILE A 89 7.45 -1.75 -9.71
N LEU A 90 6.25 -2.32 -9.55
CA LEU A 90 5.85 -3.02 -8.34
C LEU A 90 6.72 -4.25 -8.02
N VAL A 91 7.46 -4.78 -9.01
CA VAL A 91 8.41 -5.88 -8.79
C VAL A 91 9.53 -5.50 -7.82
N ASP A 92 9.86 -4.23 -7.70
CA ASP A 92 10.88 -3.69 -6.79
C ASP A 92 10.37 -3.46 -5.35
N THR A 93 9.24 -4.03 -5.00
CA THR A 93 8.57 -3.72 -3.73
C THR A 93 9.41 -4.04 -2.49
N HIS A 94 9.40 -3.12 -1.54
CA HIS A 94 10.00 -3.27 -0.23
C HIS A 94 9.16 -2.58 0.85
N TRP A 95 9.43 -2.91 2.10
CA TRP A 95 8.71 -2.37 3.24
C TRP A 95 9.18 -0.97 3.60
N VAL A 96 8.23 -0.10 3.99
CA VAL A 96 8.53 1.22 4.56
C VAL A 96 7.75 1.43 5.86
N GLY A 97 8.32 2.22 6.74
CA GLY A 97 7.70 2.55 8.02
C GLY A 97 7.95 1.52 9.12
N GLY A 98 7.07 1.50 10.08
CA GLY A 98 7.23 0.81 11.35
C GLY A 98 6.52 -0.53 11.46
N ASP A 99 6.24 -0.91 12.71
CA ASP A 99 5.62 -2.17 13.09
C ASP A 99 4.09 -2.03 13.18
N PRO A 100 3.32 -2.64 12.26
CA PRO A 100 1.86 -2.60 12.33
C PRO A 100 1.28 -3.30 13.57
N THR A 101 2.03 -4.17 14.26
CA THR A 101 1.57 -4.78 15.51
C THR A 101 1.63 -3.80 16.68
N ALA A 102 2.49 -2.77 16.57
CA ALA A 102 2.56 -1.63 17.48
C ALA A 102 1.67 -0.47 17.02
N LEU A 103 0.85 -0.69 16.00
CA LEU A 103 -0.01 0.32 15.35
C LEU A 103 0.78 1.49 14.74
N GLU A 104 2.05 1.29 14.38
CA GLU A 104 2.86 2.28 13.71
C GLU A 104 2.49 2.40 12.22
N VAL A 105 2.66 3.59 11.66
CA VAL A 105 2.48 3.82 10.23
C VAL A 105 3.46 2.97 9.43
N TYR A 106 2.96 2.25 8.43
CA TYR A 106 3.73 1.37 7.58
C TYR A 106 3.24 1.41 6.14
N GLY A 107 3.99 0.77 5.25
CA GLY A 107 3.58 0.66 3.87
C GLY A 107 4.54 -0.11 2.99
N TRP A 108 4.39 0.11 1.70
CA TRP A 108 5.15 -0.53 0.65
C TRP A 108 5.60 0.52 -0.34
N ALA A 109 6.82 0.41 -0.81
CA ALA A 109 7.36 1.29 -1.81
C ALA A 109 8.03 0.49 -2.93
N SER A 110 8.01 1.05 -4.11
CA SER A 110 8.66 0.49 -5.30
C SER A 110 9.22 1.63 -6.14
N TRP A 111 10.37 1.40 -6.78
CA TRP A 111 11.05 2.44 -7.54
C TRP A 111 11.53 1.95 -8.91
N SER A 112 11.48 2.84 -9.87
CA SER A 112 12.21 2.77 -11.14
C SER A 112 12.75 4.16 -11.49
N LYS A 113 13.60 4.26 -12.51
CA LYS A 113 14.16 5.56 -12.95
C LYS A 113 13.08 6.55 -13.42
N GLU A 114 11.96 6.05 -13.88
CA GLU A 114 10.89 6.86 -14.50
C GLU A 114 9.73 7.13 -13.55
N LYS A 115 9.50 6.24 -12.60
CA LYS A 115 8.37 6.35 -11.67
C LYS A 115 8.61 5.52 -10.42
N ALA A 116 8.06 5.99 -9.30
CA ALA A 116 8.00 5.23 -8.05
C ALA A 116 6.56 5.16 -7.55
N ILE A 117 6.29 4.22 -6.67
CA ILE A 117 4.98 3.98 -6.06
C ILE A 117 5.15 3.90 -4.55
N LEU A 118 4.27 4.58 -3.82
CA LEU A 118 4.19 4.52 -2.36
C LEU A 118 2.76 4.18 -1.96
N GLY A 119 2.58 3.03 -1.30
CA GLY A 119 1.38 2.71 -0.55
C GLY A 119 1.67 2.89 0.94
N ILE A 120 0.89 3.69 1.67
CA ILE A 120 1.13 3.97 3.08
C ILE A 120 -0.17 3.89 3.88
N ARG A 121 -0.11 3.29 5.06
CA ARG A 121 -1.27 3.05 5.91
C ARG A 121 -1.01 3.46 7.36
N ASN A 122 -2.03 4.09 7.94
CA ASN A 122 -2.14 4.22 9.39
C ASN A 122 -3.02 3.08 9.92
N PRO A 123 -2.48 2.10 10.67
CA PRO A 123 -3.28 1.00 11.21
C PRO A 123 -4.00 1.36 12.51
N SER A 124 -3.76 2.55 13.07
CA SER A 124 -4.34 3.02 14.33
C SER A 124 -5.71 3.67 14.10
N ASP A 125 -6.55 3.62 15.12
CA ASP A 125 -7.82 4.36 15.23
C ASP A 125 -7.64 5.84 15.62
N LYS A 126 -6.38 6.31 15.68
CA LYS A 126 -6.00 7.70 15.97
C LYS A 126 -5.18 8.30 14.82
N PRO A 127 -5.24 9.62 14.59
CA PRO A 127 -4.33 10.27 13.67
C PRO A 127 -2.88 10.05 14.10
N GLN A 128 -1.99 9.82 13.13
CA GLN A 128 -0.56 9.65 13.39
C GLN A 128 0.27 10.55 12.49
N GLN A 129 1.33 11.12 13.05
CA GLN A 129 2.36 11.78 12.28
C GLN A 129 3.38 10.77 11.78
N TYR A 130 3.81 10.95 10.53
CA TYR A 130 4.83 10.13 9.92
C TYR A 130 5.88 11.02 9.25
N TYR A 131 7.16 10.77 9.56
CA TYR A 131 8.28 11.43 8.90
C TYR A 131 8.56 10.74 7.58
N LEU A 132 8.12 11.36 6.48
CA LEU A 132 8.26 10.84 5.14
C LEU A 132 9.56 11.35 4.51
N ASP A 133 10.49 10.44 4.28
CA ASP A 133 11.72 10.65 3.53
C ASP A 133 11.69 9.75 2.29
N LEU A 134 11.37 10.30 1.12
CA LEU A 134 11.23 9.53 -0.11
C LEU A 134 12.57 8.97 -0.60
N THR A 135 13.70 9.55 -0.21
CA THR A 135 15.01 8.98 -0.54
C THR A 135 15.20 7.62 0.13
N LYS A 136 14.78 7.52 1.40
CA LYS A 136 14.80 6.28 2.15
C LYS A 136 13.66 5.34 1.74
N ALA A 137 12.44 5.89 1.60
CA ALA A 137 11.27 5.10 1.25
C ALA A 137 11.40 4.38 -0.08
N PHE A 138 12.07 4.98 -1.06
CA PHE A 138 12.34 4.37 -2.37
C PHE A 138 13.71 3.72 -2.48
N GLU A 139 14.50 3.68 -1.40
CA GLU A 139 15.87 3.14 -1.40
C GLU A 139 16.69 3.67 -2.59
N LEU A 140 16.63 4.99 -2.83
CA LEU A 140 17.16 5.58 -4.05
C LEU A 140 18.66 5.30 -4.21
N PRO A 141 19.10 4.83 -5.38
CA PRO A 141 20.51 4.63 -5.64
C PRO A 141 21.26 5.98 -5.68
N HIS A 142 22.56 5.92 -5.42
CA HIS A 142 23.40 7.11 -5.46
C HIS A 142 23.31 7.84 -6.80
N GLY A 143 23.04 9.14 -6.75
CA GLY A 143 22.90 10.00 -7.92
C GLY A 143 21.49 10.04 -8.54
N ALA A 144 20.53 9.28 -8.01
CA ALA A 144 19.13 9.45 -8.40
C ALA A 144 18.56 10.76 -7.85
N THR A 145 17.62 11.36 -8.58
CA THR A 145 16.94 12.57 -8.07
C THR A 145 16.07 12.24 -6.86
N SER A 146 16.10 13.10 -5.86
CA SER A 146 15.21 13.03 -4.68
C SER A 146 13.97 13.92 -4.81
N ASN A 147 13.82 14.64 -5.93
CA ASN A 147 12.70 15.52 -6.17
C ASN A 147 11.62 14.82 -6.99
N PHE A 148 10.39 14.86 -6.52
CA PHE A 148 9.27 14.16 -7.15
C PHE A 148 8.04 15.05 -7.28
N THR A 149 7.26 14.81 -8.34
CA THR A 149 5.86 15.19 -8.41
C THR A 149 5.02 14.01 -7.94
N LEU A 150 4.16 14.24 -6.95
CA LEU A 150 3.30 13.21 -6.37
C LEU A 150 1.90 13.30 -6.97
N ARG A 151 1.35 12.15 -7.36
CA ARG A 151 -0.02 12.02 -7.83
C ARG A 151 -0.76 10.99 -6.97
N SER A 152 -1.83 11.41 -6.31
CA SER A 152 -2.68 10.46 -5.60
C SER A 152 -3.39 9.54 -6.59
N ILE A 153 -3.31 8.25 -6.33
CA ILE A 153 -4.00 7.18 -7.05
C ILE A 153 -5.20 6.72 -6.25
N TYR A 154 -5.02 6.58 -4.93
CA TYR A 154 -6.08 6.23 -4.00
C TYR A 154 -5.95 7.03 -2.70
N GLY A 155 -7.12 7.43 -2.19
CA GLY A 155 -7.20 8.27 -1.01
C GLY A 155 -6.77 9.71 -1.28
N SER A 156 -7.06 10.60 -0.35
CA SER A 156 -6.64 11.99 -0.40
C SER A 156 -6.15 12.44 0.97
N ASN A 157 -5.11 13.26 0.98
CA ASN A 157 -4.59 13.80 2.22
C ASN A 157 -3.89 15.15 1.95
N SER A 158 -4.39 16.22 2.54
CA SER A 158 -3.91 17.58 2.34
C SER A 158 -2.50 17.85 2.90
N THR A 159 -1.96 16.94 3.71
CA THR A 159 -0.59 17.07 4.23
C THR A 159 0.47 16.51 3.27
N PHE A 160 0.06 15.79 2.21
CA PHE A 160 0.96 15.38 1.14
C PHE A 160 1.02 16.47 0.08
N PRO A 161 2.22 16.97 -0.26
CA PRO A 161 2.37 17.98 -1.28
C PRO A 161 2.31 17.38 -2.69
N ASP A 162 1.91 18.18 -3.68
CA ASP A 162 2.02 17.79 -5.08
C ASP A 162 3.49 17.69 -5.55
N LYS A 163 4.39 18.42 -4.89
CA LYS A 163 5.83 18.40 -5.16
C LYS A 163 6.60 18.11 -3.89
N TYR A 164 7.40 17.07 -3.94
CA TYR A 164 8.31 16.68 -2.86
C TYR A 164 9.74 17.07 -3.22
N GLN A 165 10.44 17.76 -2.31
CA GLN A 165 11.83 18.20 -2.49
C GLN A 165 12.73 17.86 -1.29
N ALA A 166 12.13 17.64 -0.13
CA ALA A 166 12.84 17.34 1.11
C ALA A 166 11.94 16.52 2.04
N PRO A 167 12.50 15.83 3.05
CA PRO A 167 11.70 15.12 4.05
C PRO A 167 10.68 16.03 4.73
N ILE A 168 9.48 15.50 4.93
CA ILE A 168 8.32 16.20 5.49
C ILE A 168 7.65 15.37 6.58
N VAL A 169 6.92 16.04 7.46
CA VAL A 169 6.00 15.37 8.38
C VAL A 169 4.61 15.41 7.75
N VAL A 170 4.02 14.24 7.57
CA VAL A 170 2.64 14.08 7.09
C VAL A 170 1.77 13.55 8.22
N THR A 171 0.49 13.88 8.22
CA THR A 171 -0.48 13.36 9.20
C THR A 171 -1.45 12.44 8.49
N LEU A 172 -1.44 11.15 8.83
CA LEU A 172 -2.44 10.19 8.35
C LEU A 172 -3.62 10.14 9.32
N GLN A 173 -4.82 10.18 8.77
CA GLN A 173 -6.04 10.02 9.54
C GLN A 173 -6.21 8.59 10.06
N PRO A 174 -7.10 8.34 11.05
CA PRO A 174 -7.36 7.00 11.55
C PRO A 174 -7.66 6.01 10.42
N LEU A 175 -7.01 4.85 10.45
CA LEU A 175 -7.17 3.74 9.50
C LEU A 175 -6.94 4.09 8.02
N GLN A 176 -6.43 5.29 7.73
CA GLN A 176 -6.26 5.79 6.37
C GLN A 176 -5.27 4.95 5.56
N MET A 177 -5.68 4.61 4.33
CA MET A 177 -4.83 4.05 3.29
C MET A 177 -4.66 5.05 2.14
N LEU A 178 -3.43 5.23 1.69
CA LEU A 178 -3.08 6.13 0.58
C LEU A 178 -2.17 5.41 -0.40
N VAL A 179 -2.39 5.64 -1.68
CA VAL A 179 -1.48 5.20 -2.75
C VAL A 179 -1.11 6.38 -3.63
N PHE A 180 0.18 6.59 -3.82
CA PHE A 180 0.75 7.64 -4.67
C PHE A 180 1.64 7.05 -5.75
N GLU A 181 1.61 7.67 -6.93
CA GLU A 181 2.69 7.60 -7.89
C GLU A 181 3.58 8.84 -7.74
N ALA A 182 4.88 8.63 -7.77
CA ALA A 182 5.90 9.67 -7.70
C ALA A 182 6.71 9.67 -9.00
N THR A 183 6.69 10.80 -9.72
CA THR A 183 7.44 10.97 -10.95
C THR A 183 8.63 11.91 -10.69
N PRO A 184 9.86 11.57 -11.13
CA PRO A 184 11.00 12.48 -11.00
C PRO A 184 10.68 13.86 -11.52
N ALA A 185 10.88 14.90 -10.67
CA ALA A 185 10.70 16.28 -11.10
C ALA A 185 11.86 16.70 -12.03
N LYS A 186 11.50 17.38 -13.11
CA LYS A 186 12.46 17.93 -14.07
C LYS A 186 13.13 19.19 -13.50
#